data_d5dd4069e11b5ea23ffa79efc2faed7f
#
_entry.id   d5dd4069e11b5ea23ffa79efc2faed7f
#
_cell.length_a   1.000
_cell.length_b   1.000
_cell.length_c   1.000
_cell.angle_alpha   90.00
_cell.angle_beta   90.00
_cell.angle_gamma   90.00
#
_symmetry.space_group_name_H-M   'P 1'
#
loop_
_entity.id
_entity.type
_entity.pdbx_description
1 polymer ?
#
loop_
_entity_poly.entity_id
_entity_poly.type
_entity_poly.pdbx_seq_one_letter_code
_entity_poly.pdbx_strand_id
1 'polypeptide(L)'
;MFRDLARMTASLKGARYEGALIGRAVWQRRRGRAGDGLHILRDHHGLLEVVATDDSGELRLTMLLGRRAPQGNDPARRAGRPLQILAEGVPDEIQLSFCFSAEEVHAFVEDVGDTNPLHAGDAPLVPGLEILEAALSREEICRAARVELRFHCASFAGEMVSVQVRSL
;
A
#
# COMPACT_ATOMS: atom_id res chain seq x y z
N MET A 1 -8.64 -8.64 10.10
CA MET A 1 -8.88 -8.39 8.65
C MET A 1 -7.81 -7.45 8.11
N PHE A 2 -7.66 -7.28 6.78
CA PHE A 2 -6.59 -6.46 6.19
C PHE A 2 -6.49 -5.04 6.81
N ARG A 3 -7.62 -4.38 7.07
CA ARG A 3 -7.64 -3.05 7.71
C ARG A 3 -7.07 -3.03 9.12
N ASP A 4 -7.13 -4.12 9.86
CA ASP A 4 -6.52 -4.17 11.20
C ASP A 4 -5.00 -4.16 11.10
N LEU A 5 -4.44 -4.87 10.12
CA LEU A 5 -3.01 -4.79 9.79
C LEU A 5 -2.62 -3.38 9.32
N ALA A 6 -3.45 -2.74 8.50
CA ALA A 6 -3.23 -1.35 8.07
C ALA A 6 -3.25 -0.37 9.26
N ARG A 7 -4.19 -0.51 10.21
CA ARG A 7 -4.23 0.28 11.45
C ARG A 7 -2.97 0.09 12.30
N MET A 8 -2.47 -1.14 12.39
CA MET A 8 -1.20 -1.38 13.10
C MET A 8 -0.06 -0.62 12.46
N THR A 9 0.06 -0.61 11.13
CA THR A 9 1.14 0.14 10.45
C THR A 9 0.95 1.65 10.57
N ALA A 10 -0.29 2.15 10.54
CA ALA A 10 -0.62 3.55 10.74
C ALA A 10 -0.38 4.03 12.19
N SER A 11 -0.16 3.12 13.14
CA SER A 11 0.22 3.46 14.53
C SER A 11 1.65 4.03 14.65
N LEU A 12 2.48 3.91 13.62
CA LEU A 12 3.78 4.57 13.52
C LEU A 12 3.58 6.07 13.35
N LYS A 13 3.74 6.83 14.45
CA LYS A 13 3.48 8.26 14.49
C LYS A 13 4.72 9.05 14.88
N GLY A 14 4.69 10.34 14.52
CA GLY A 14 5.74 11.30 14.81
C GLY A 14 6.44 11.82 13.56
N ALA A 15 7.13 12.95 13.70
CA ALA A 15 7.74 13.71 12.62
C ALA A 15 8.65 12.86 11.69
N ARG A 16 9.25 11.81 12.23
CA ARG A 16 10.10 10.89 11.46
C ARG A 16 9.35 10.15 10.35
N TYR A 17 8.08 9.83 10.56
CA TYR A 17 7.25 9.05 9.64
C TYR A 17 6.37 9.93 8.76
N GLU A 18 6.33 11.24 9.01
CA GLU A 18 5.61 12.18 8.17
C GLU A 18 6.18 12.19 6.74
N GLY A 19 5.29 12.08 5.75
CA GLY A 19 5.69 12.01 4.37
C GLY A 19 6.33 10.67 3.95
N ALA A 20 6.23 9.63 4.77
CA ALA A 20 6.70 8.28 4.40
C ALA A 20 5.96 7.77 3.16
N LEU A 21 6.71 7.18 2.23
CA LEU A 21 6.18 6.57 1.02
C LEU A 21 6.37 5.06 1.04
N ILE A 22 5.33 4.32 0.77
CA ILE A 22 5.44 2.86 0.61
C ILE A 22 6.07 2.57 -0.75
N GLY A 23 7.21 1.90 -0.75
CA GLY A 23 7.86 1.41 -1.96
C GLY A 23 7.44 -0.02 -2.31
N ARG A 24 7.11 -0.82 -1.28
CA ARG A 24 6.69 -2.21 -1.44
C ARG A 24 5.77 -2.61 -0.29
N ALA A 25 4.70 -3.31 -0.62
CA ALA A 25 3.80 -3.94 0.35
C ALA A 25 3.63 -5.42 0.01
N VAL A 26 3.78 -6.28 1.00
CA VAL A 26 3.58 -7.73 0.86
C VAL A 26 2.53 -8.14 1.87
N TRP A 27 1.41 -8.63 1.37
CA TRP A 27 0.41 -9.28 2.20
C TRP A 27 0.50 -10.79 2.01
N GLN A 28 0.42 -11.52 3.12
CA GLN A 28 0.44 -12.97 3.11
C GLN A 28 -0.62 -13.49 4.06
N ARG A 29 -1.51 -14.33 3.52
CA ARG A 29 -2.48 -15.05 4.35
C ARG A 29 -1.77 -16.05 5.24
N ARG A 30 -2.10 -16.06 6.51
CA ARG A 30 -1.56 -17.04 7.44
C ARG A 30 -2.56 -18.16 7.70
N ARG A 31 -2.03 -19.36 7.90
CA ARG A 31 -2.76 -20.50 8.44
C ARG A 31 -2.22 -20.77 9.84
N GLY A 32 -2.99 -20.42 10.86
CA GLY A 32 -2.65 -20.70 12.27
C GLY A 32 -2.43 -19.43 13.10
N ARG A 33 -2.48 -19.58 14.43
CA ARG A 33 -2.29 -18.48 15.38
C ARG A 33 -0.87 -17.94 15.28
N ALA A 34 -0.74 -16.68 15.04
CA ALA A 34 0.48 -15.91 15.21
C ALA A 34 0.28 -14.91 16.34
N GLY A 35 1.35 -14.49 16.98
CA GLY A 35 1.28 -13.35 17.89
C GLY A 35 0.89 -12.11 17.11
N ASP A 36 -0.09 -11.36 17.62
CA ASP A 36 -0.50 -10.08 17.04
C ASP A 36 0.53 -8.99 17.36
N GLY A 37 0.77 -8.11 16.44
CA GLY A 37 1.60 -6.94 16.71
C GLY A 37 2.29 -6.34 15.50
N LEU A 38 2.92 -5.21 15.77
CA LEU A 38 3.77 -4.46 14.83
C LEU A 38 5.23 -4.58 15.26
N HIS A 39 6.08 -4.97 14.34
CA HIS A 39 7.51 -5.08 14.56
C HIS A 39 8.28 -4.29 13.50
N ILE A 40 9.27 -3.53 13.95
CA ILE A 40 10.24 -2.86 13.06
C ILE A 40 11.37 -3.86 12.80
N LEU A 41 11.52 -4.28 11.55
CA LEU A 41 12.56 -5.22 11.13
C LEU A 41 13.85 -4.52 10.76
N ARG A 42 13.73 -3.31 10.18
CA ARG A 42 14.86 -2.51 9.73
C ARG A 42 14.50 -1.03 9.79
N ASP A 43 15.44 -0.23 10.26
CA ASP A 43 15.33 1.21 10.27
C ASP A 43 16.73 1.81 10.06
N HIS A 44 17.06 2.07 8.80
CA HIS A 44 18.41 2.50 8.44
C HIS A 44 18.45 3.33 7.16
N HIS A 45 19.15 4.45 7.16
CA HIS A 45 19.39 5.31 5.99
C HIS A 45 18.11 5.72 5.23
N GLY A 46 17.03 6.04 5.93
CA GLY A 46 15.76 6.44 5.31
C GLY A 46 14.96 5.28 4.71
N LEU A 47 15.36 4.04 4.98
CA LEU A 47 14.60 2.84 4.67
C LEU A 47 14.04 2.25 5.97
N LEU A 48 12.73 2.07 6.01
CA LEU A 48 12.02 1.45 7.12
C LEU A 48 11.32 0.18 6.62
N GLU A 49 11.59 -0.94 7.27
CA GLU A 49 10.85 -2.19 7.05
C GLU A 49 10.10 -2.56 8.33
N VAL A 50 8.80 -2.76 8.18
CA VAL A 50 7.92 -3.16 9.27
C VAL A 50 7.09 -4.37 8.89
N VAL A 51 6.67 -5.11 9.88
CA VAL A 51 5.73 -6.21 9.73
C VAL A 51 4.62 -6.07 10.78
N ALA A 52 3.38 -6.09 10.30
CA ALA A 52 2.19 -6.20 11.14
C ALA A 52 1.62 -7.61 10.98
N THR A 53 1.23 -8.25 12.08
CA THR A 53 0.68 -9.60 12.09
C THR A 53 -0.59 -9.66 12.93
N ASP A 54 -1.57 -10.41 12.45
CA ASP A 54 -2.77 -10.79 13.16
C ASP A 54 -3.22 -12.20 12.75
N ASP A 55 -4.37 -12.65 13.24
CA ASP A 55 -4.94 -13.97 12.90
C ASP A 55 -5.30 -14.10 11.40
N SER A 56 -5.48 -12.99 10.67
CA SER A 56 -5.82 -12.99 9.25
C SER A 56 -4.61 -13.12 8.33
N GLY A 57 -3.46 -12.65 8.79
CA GLY A 57 -2.27 -12.64 7.95
C GLY A 57 -1.09 -11.84 8.48
N GLU A 58 -0.20 -11.57 7.55
CA GLU A 58 0.98 -10.73 7.73
C GLU A 58 1.01 -9.66 6.65
N LEU A 59 1.26 -8.42 7.05
CA LEU A 59 1.50 -7.29 6.17
C LEU A 59 2.91 -6.76 6.41
N ARG A 60 3.78 -6.88 5.41
CA ARG A 60 5.14 -6.34 5.45
C ARG A 60 5.24 -5.13 4.54
N LEU A 61 5.74 -4.04 5.08
CA LEU A 61 5.96 -2.80 4.34
C LEU A 61 7.45 -2.45 4.28
N THR A 62 7.87 -2.00 3.09
CA THR A 62 9.13 -1.29 2.91
C THR A 62 8.78 0.16 2.59
N MET A 63 9.18 1.08 3.46
CA MET A 63 8.87 2.50 3.35
C MET A 63 10.14 3.33 3.18
N LEU A 64 10.00 4.42 2.43
CA LEU A 64 11.03 5.41 2.19
C LEU A 64 10.71 6.64 3.05
N LEU A 65 11.64 7.00 3.93
CA LEU A 65 11.53 8.15 4.83
C LEU A 65 12.34 9.32 4.30
N GLY A 66 11.91 10.55 4.63
CA GLY A 66 12.63 11.77 4.30
C GLY A 66 12.75 12.05 2.80
N ARG A 67 11.86 11.49 1.99
CA ARG A 67 11.80 11.77 0.56
C ARG A 67 10.98 13.02 0.30
N ARG A 68 11.31 13.72 -0.80
CA ARG A 68 10.47 14.84 -1.26
C ARG A 68 9.08 14.32 -1.63
N ALA A 69 8.06 15.03 -1.18
CA ALA A 69 6.69 14.70 -1.51
C ALA A 69 6.49 14.67 -3.04
N PRO A 70 5.83 13.64 -3.57
CA PRO A 70 5.49 13.58 -4.98
C PRO A 70 4.58 14.76 -5.35
N GLN A 71 4.73 15.28 -6.56
CA GLN A 71 3.89 16.35 -7.08
C GLN A 71 3.04 15.85 -8.24
N GLY A 72 1.75 16.21 -8.23
CA GLY A 72 0.79 15.79 -9.24
C GLY A 72 1.16 16.19 -10.68
N ASN A 73 1.93 17.25 -10.85
CA ASN A 73 2.32 17.81 -12.16
C ASN A 73 3.67 17.30 -12.68
N ASP A 74 4.31 16.32 -12.04
CA ASP A 74 5.59 15.79 -12.49
C ASP A 74 5.40 15.05 -13.85
N PRO A 75 6.02 15.55 -14.96
CA PRO A 75 5.90 14.91 -16.27
C PRO A 75 6.47 13.48 -16.31
N ALA A 76 7.41 13.13 -15.44
CA ALA A 76 7.94 11.76 -15.32
C ALA A 76 6.87 10.77 -14.84
N ARG A 77 5.83 11.25 -14.15
CA ARG A 77 4.69 10.44 -13.71
C ARG A 77 3.73 10.09 -14.83
N ARG A 78 3.56 10.97 -15.82
CA ARG A 78 2.64 10.77 -16.96
C ARG A 78 3.05 9.65 -17.90
N ALA A 79 4.31 9.27 -17.89
CA ALA A 79 4.82 8.12 -18.65
C ALA A 79 4.53 6.77 -17.95
N GLY A 80 3.53 6.74 -17.09
CA GLY A 80 3.09 5.74 -16.14
C GLY A 80 3.44 4.31 -16.46
N ARG A 81 4.49 3.81 -15.83
CA ARG A 81 4.61 2.36 -15.66
C ARG A 81 3.47 1.90 -14.78
N PRO A 82 2.69 0.89 -15.19
CA PRO A 82 1.68 0.31 -14.32
C PRO A 82 2.34 -0.17 -13.02
N LEU A 83 1.63 -0.07 -11.91
CA LEU A 83 2.04 -0.71 -10.68
C LEU A 83 2.14 -2.22 -10.91
N GLN A 84 3.07 -2.86 -10.23
CA GLN A 84 3.23 -4.31 -10.34
C GLN A 84 2.67 -5.01 -9.13
N ILE A 85 1.80 -5.99 -9.39
CA ILE A 85 1.40 -7.00 -8.41
C ILE A 85 2.00 -8.34 -8.82
N LEU A 86 2.64 -9.00 -7.85
CA LEU A 86 3.02 -10.41 -7.94
C LEU A 86 2.13 -11.18 -6.97
N ALA A 87 1.41 -12.20 -7.44
CA ALA A 87 0.48 -12.95 -6.60
C ALA A 87 0.59 -14.46 -6.85
N GLU A 88 0.49 -15.25 -5.76
CA GLU A 88 0.52 -16.71 -5.87
C GLU A 88 -0.82 -17.26 -6.36
N GLY A 89 -0.76 -18.14 -7.34
CA GLY A 89 -1.94 -18.88 -7.81
C GLY A 89 -2.89 -18.08 -8.68
N VAL A 90 -2.42 -16.97 -9.27
CA VAL A 90 -3.18 -16.19 -10.25
C VAL A 90 -2.69 -16.48 -11.67
N PRO A 91 -3.54 -16.31 -12.69
CA PRO A 91 -3.11 -16.37 -14.08
C PRO A 91 -2.08 -15.27 -14.39
N ASP A 92 -1.17 -15.55 -15.32
CA ASP A 92 -0.25 -14.54 -15.81
C ASP A 92 -0.98 -13.46 -16.63
N GLU A 93 -0.48 -12.21 -16.52
CA GLU A 93 -0.88 -11.08 -17.35
C GLU A 93 -2.34 -10.59 -17.18
N ILE A 94 -2.78 -10.43 -15.95
CA ILE A 94 -4.02 -9.69 -15.68
C ILE A 94 -3.72 -8.20 -15.60
N GLN A 95 -4.55 -7.38 -16.22
CA GLN A 95 -4.53 -5.92 -16.06
C GLN A 95 -5.74 -5.48 -15.23
N LEU A 96 -5.47 -4.75 -14.17
CA LEU A 96 -6.49 -4.12 -13.34
C LEU A 96 -6.38 -2.61 -13.44
N SER A 97 -7.49 -1.93 -13.25
CA SER A 97 -7.54 -0.48 -13.17
C SER A 97 -8.41 -0.06 -11.98
N PHE A 98 -7.94 0.95 -11.26
CA PHE A 98 -8.64 1.56 -10.13
C PHE A 98 -8.68 3.07 -10.31
N CYS A 99 -9.70 3.69 -9.77
CA CYS A 99 -9.77 5.15 -9.63
C CYS A 99 -10.33 5.42 -8.23
N PHE A 100 -9.65 6.26 -7.48
CA PHE A 100 -10.04 6.62 -6.11
C PHE A 100 -10.40 8.10 -6.09
N SER A 101 -11.55 8.43 -5.57
CA SER A 101 -11.92 9.83 -5.29
C SER A 101 -11.18 10.35 -4.06
N ALA A 102 -11.11 11.66 -3.91
CA ALA A 102 -10.55 12.27 -2.69
C ALA A 102 -11.35 11.85 -1.45
N GLU A 103 -12.67 11.70 -1.58
CA GLU A 103 -13.55 11.28 -0.50
C GLU A 103 -13.26 9.84 -0.03
N GLU A 104 -13.03 8.91 -0.98
CA GLU A 104 -12.64 7.54 -0.67
C GLU A 104 -11.28 7.48 0.05
N VAL A 105 -10.29 8.24 -0.44
CA VAL A 105 -8.98 8.35 0.22
C VAL A 105 -9.11 8.86 1.64
N HIS A 106 -9.87 9.94 1.85
CA HIS A 106 -10.07 10.49 3.20
C HIS A 106 -10.78 9.51 4.13
N ALA A 107 -11.81 8.81 3.63
CA ALA A 107 -12.52 7.80 4.41
C ALA A 107 -11.62 6.62 4.80
N PHE A 108 -10.76 6.15 3.88
CA PHE A 108 -9.79 5.10 4.17
C PHE A 108 -8.79 5.54 5.24
N VAL A 109 -8.22 6.74 5.08
CA VAL A 109 -7.20 7.31 5.99
C VAL A 109 -7.78 7.51 7.39
N GLU A 110 -9.01 8.00 7.50
CA GLU A 110 -9.72 8.16 8.77
C GLU A 110 -9.96 6.80 9.44
N ASP A 111 -10.44 5.82 8.69
CA ASP A 111 -10.73 4.47 9.23
C ASP A 111 -9.47 3.76 9.74
N VAL A 112 -8.35 3.85 9.03
CA VAL A 112 -7.10 3.22 9.49
C VAL A 112 -6.31 4.09 10.47
N GLY A 113 -6.69 5.35 10.67
CA GLY A 113 -6.02 6.30 11.55
C GLY A 113 -4.66 6.74 11.04
N ASP A 114 -4.46 6.77 9.72
CA ASP A 114 -3.24 7.30 9.10
C ASP A 114 -3.24 8.84 9.18
N THR A 115 -2.15 9.40 9.67
CA THR A 115 -1.99 10.86 9.83
C THR A 115 -0.94 11.43 8.87
N ASN A 116 -0.55 10.68 7.85
CA ASN A 116 0.42 11.15 6.88
C ASN A 116 -0.15 12.33 6.05
N PRO A 117 0.47 13.51 6.09
CA PRO A 117 -0.07 14.70 5.43
C PRO A 117 -0.17 14.58 3.91
N LEU A 118 0.48 13.60 3.31
CA LEU A 118 0.38 13.33 1.86
C LEU A 118 -1.03 12.90 1.43
N HIS A 119 -1.84 12.40 2.36
CA HIS A 119 -3.20 11.94 2.12
C HIS A 119 -4.26 13.00 2.43
N ALA A 120 -3.85 14.24 2.67
CA ALA A 120 -4.73 15.36 2.93
C ALA A 120 -4.95 16.27 1.72
N GLY A 121 -5.94 17.17 1.79
CA GLY A 121 -6.22 18.17 0.76
C GLY A 121 -7.13 17.69 -0.37
N ASP A 122 -7.30 18.53 -1.40
CA ASP A 122 -8.27 18.31 -2.48
C ASP A 122 -7.82 17.26 -3.51
N ALA A 123 -6.51 17.07 -3.64
CA ALA A 123 -5.91 16.05 -4.52
C ALA A 123 -4.93 15.18 -3.72
N PRO A 124 -5.43 14.39 -2.77
CA PRO A 124 -4.59 13.58 -1.90
C PRO A 124 -3.85 12.49 -2.67
N LEU A 125 -2.65 12.16 -2.19
CA LEU A 125 -1.96 10.95 -2.63
C LEU A 125 -2.78 9.73 -2.18
N VAL A 126 -3.04 8.80 -3.09
CA VAL A 126 -3.72 7.55 -2.75
C VAL A 126 -2.81 6.70 -1.88
N PRO A 127 -3.25 6.25 -0.70
CA PRO A 127 -2.48 5.35 0.15
C PRO A 127 -2.15 4.05 -0.56
N GLY A 128 -0.89 3.61 -0.49
CA GLY A 128 -0.52 2.32 -1.09
C GLY A 128 -1.29 1.14 -0.52
N LEU A 129 -1.72 1.21 0.73
CA LEU A 129 -2.53 0.18 1.37
C LEU A 129 -3.97 0.16 0.87
N GLU A 130 -4.54 1.31 0.48
CA GLU A 130 -5.85 1.37 -0.15
C GLU A 130 -5.83 0.69 -1.53
N ILE A 131 -4.78 0.92 -2.33
CA ILE A 131 -4.58 0.23 -3.60
C ILE A 131 -4.45 -1.28 -3.39
N LEU A 132 -3.70 -1.70 -2.38
CA LEU A 132 -3.55 -3.13 -2.06
C LEU A 132 -4.88 -3.75 -1.59
N GLU A 133 -5.66 -3.06 -0.76
CA GLU A 133 -6.99 -3.52 -0.34
C GLU A 133 -7.93 -3.68 -1.54
N ALA A 134 -7.96 -2.70 -2.43
CA ALA A 134 -8.76 -2.75 -3.64
C ALA A 134 -8.36 -3.93 -4.54
N ALA A 135 -7.05 -4.20 -4.66
CA ALA A 135 -6.54 -5.35 -5.41
C ALA A 135 -6.94 -6.68 -4.76
N LEU A 136 -6.80 -6.80 -3.42
CA LEU A 136 -7.19 -8.01 -2.67
C LEU A 136 -8.69 -8.29 -2.73
N SER A 137 -9.50 -7.29 -3.06
CA SER A 137 -10.96 -7.41 -3.22
C SER A 137 -11.37 -7.89 -4.61
N ARG A 138 -10.43 -7.96 -5.57
CA ARG A 138 -10.71 -8.44 -6.94
C ARG A 138 -10.80 -9.96 -6.96
N GLU A 139 -11.76 -10.48 -7.73
CA GLU A 139 -12.01 -11.92 -7.84
C GLU A 139 -10.75 -12.69 -8.26
N GLU A 140 -9.96 -12.10 -9.15
CA GLU A 140 -8.74 -12.67 -9.67
C GLU A 140 -7.63 -12.85 -8.63
N ILE A 141 -7.64 -12.04 -7.56
CA ILE A 141 -6.57 -11.97 -6.56
C ILE A 141 -7.05 -12.41 -5.16
N CYS A 142 -8.35 -12.31 -4.86
CA CYS A 142 -8.88 -12.50 -3.50
C CYS A 142 -8.55 -13.88 -2.89
N ARG A 143 -8.20 -14.88 -3.69
CA ARG A 143 -7.82 -16.24 -3.25
C ARG A 143 -6.32 -16.43 -3.13
N ALA A 144 -5.50 -15.49 -3.59
CA ALA A 144 -4.06 -15.61 -3.51
C ALA A 144 -3.59 -15.77 -2.05
N ALA A 145 -2.62 -16.63 -1.83
CA ALA A 145 -2.03 -16.84 -0.50
C ALA A 145 -1.04 -15.74 -0.16
N ARG A 146 -0.41 -15.15 -1.18
CA ARG A 146 0.55 -14.07 -1.07
C ARG A 146 0.35 -13.08 -2.20
N VAL A 147 0.39 -11.79 -1.88
CA VAL A 147 0.31 -10.67 -2.83
C VAL A 147 1.40 -9.66 -2.50
N GLU A 148 2.21 -9.31 -3.47
CA GLU A 148 3.25 -8.30 -3.38
C GLU A 148 2.94 -7.16 -4.34
N LEU A 149 2.80 -5.94 -3.83
CA LEU A 149 2.61 -4.73 -4.61
C LEU A 149 3.87 -3.88 -4.56
N ARG A 150 4.39 -3.51 -5.73
CA ARG A 150 5.55 -2.63 -5.90
C ARG A 150 5.12 -1.30 -6.49
N PHE A 151 5.53 -0.23 -5.84
CA PHE A 151 5.21 1.13 -6.22
C PHE A 151 6.38 1.74 -7.01
N HIS A 152 6.13 2.15 -8.24
CA HIS A 152 7.11 2.82 -9.10
C HIS A 152 6.86 4.31 -9.19
N CYS A 153 5.65 4.73 -8.92
CA CYS A 153 5.22 6.13 -8.92
C CYS A 153 4.09 6.34 -7.90
N ALA A 154 3.89 7.59 -7.55
CA ALA A 154 2.75 8.01 -6.74
C ALA A 154 1.50 8.13 -7.62
N SER A 155 0.33 7.84 -7.05
CA SER A 155 -0.98 8.04 -7.68
C SER A 155 -1.78 9.01 -6.84
N PHE A 156 -2.51 9.92 -7.47
CA PHE A 156 -3.36 10.88 -6.76
C PHE A 156 -4.84 10.57 -7.00
N ALA A 157 -5.66 11.04 -6.09
CA ALA A 157 -7.12 10.93 -6.23
C ALA A 157 -7.58 11.51 -7.57
N GLY A 158 -8.54 10.85 -8.21
CA GLY A 158 -9.04 11.19 -9.55
C GLY A 158 -8.20 10.65 -10.72
N GLU A 159 -6.99 10.11 -10.45
CA GLU A 159 -6.17 9.50 -11.49
C GLU A 159 -6.51 8.01 -11.67
N MET A 160 -6.36 7.52 -12.91
CA MET A 160 -6.46 6.09 -13.18
C MET A 160 -5.18 5.37 -12.74
N VAL A 161 -5.31 4.45 -11.80
CA VAL A 161 -4.22 3.58 -11.33
C VAL A 161 -4.25 2.28 -12.12
N SER A 162 -3.30 2.11 -13.04
CA SER A 162 -3.15 0.87 -13.79
C SER A 162 -2.22 -0.09 -13.06
N VAL A 163 -2.62 -1.35 -12.95
CA VAL A 163 -1.90 -2.39 -12.24
C VAL A 163 -1.74 -3.60 -13.13
N GLN A 164 -0.50 -4.05 -13.32
CA GLN A 164 -0.19 -5.30 -13.99
C GLN A 164 0.02 -6.40 -12.95
N VAL A 165 -0.77 -7.46 -13.04
CA VAL A 165 -0.65 -8.63 -12.17
C VAL A 165 0.09 -9.75 -12.89
N ARG A 166 1.03 -10.39 -12.19
CA ARG A 166 1.78 -11.54 -12.67
C ARG A 166 1.79 -12.63 -11.60
N SER A 167 1.91 -13.87 -12.04
CA SER A 167 2.16 -15.01 -11.14
C SER A 167 3.52 -14.84 -10.45
N LEU A 168 3.58 -15.27 -9.18
CA LEU A 168 4.82 -15.37 -8.39
C LEU A 168 5.56 -16.63 -8.75
#